data_0c969dfd9a4863bafa534596e3b8248a
#
_entry.id   0c969dfd9a4863bafa534596e3b8248a
#
_cell.length_a   1.000
_cell.length_b   1.000
_cell.length_c   1.000
_cell.angle_alpha   90.00
_cell.angle_beta   90.00
_cell.angle_gamma   90.00
#
_symmetry.space_group_name_H-M   'P 1'
#
loop_
_entity.id
_entity.type
_entity.pdbx_description
1 polymer ?
#
loop_
_entity_poly.entity_id
_entity_poly.type
_entity_poly.pdbx_seq_one_letter_code
_entity_poly.pdbx_strand_id
1 'polypeptide(L)'
;MKRKMKVILLLLMMTGIWTGCRGREDARLTDRAEDTVRTQDSSGDIGSDAEDPENPENPEDLENHKDLENPEDPEITETGTEADSAESIGAEAGATEKTDTDLETETGFVPDAADRFYHTALTEELKARITGCSYPDTEEPLQISYEDLSYVHVLHYDFEGQIQEGELICNQAVAQDLVEIFYELYLGQYPIEKIRLIDEYGADDEVSMADNNTSCFNYRPVPGSSKLSNHSYGLAIDINPLYNPYVRTKDGRELVSPDNALPYADRSADFPHKIDKNDLCYRIFMEHGFTWGGAWNSSKDYQHFEKKLEDQ
;
A
#
# COMPACT_ATOMS: atom_id res chain seq x y z
N MET A 1 59.53 6.87 25.20
CA MET A 1 59.42 5.50 24.63
C MET A 1 58.09 5.36 23.95
N LYS A 2 58.07 5.40 22.62
CA LYS A 2 56.84 5.34 21.79
C LYS A 2 56.63 3.88 21.38
N ARG A 3 55.55 3.24 21.85
CA ARG A 3 55.12 1.93 21.38
C ARG A 3 54.27 2.09 20.13
N LYS A 4 54.75 1.56 19.02
CA LYS A 4 54.03 1.43 17.74
C LYS A 4 53.13 0.21 17.83
N MET A 5 51.83 0.43 17.70
CA MET A 5 50.84 -0.64 17.54
C MET A 5 50.67 -0.92 16.05
N LYS A 6 50.99 -2.14 15.65
CA LYS A 6 50.76 -2.64 14.28
C LYS A 6 49.29 -3.05 14.14
N VAL A 7 48.59 -2.41 13.24
CA VAL A 7 47.27 -2.86 12.78
C VAL A 7 47.49 -3.94 11.72
N ILE A 8 47.05 -5.15 12.01
CA ILE A 8 47.02 -6.27 11.05
C ILE A 8 45.67 -6.19 10.34
N LEU A 9 45.69 -5.85 9.05
CA LEU A 9 44.57 -5.86 8.16
C LEU A 9 44.35 -7.30 7.67
N LEU A 10 43.30 -7.97 8.16
CA LEU A 10 42.94 -9.30 7.69
C LEU A 10 41.96 -9.14 6.50
N LEU A 11 42.44 -9.37 5.29
CA LEU A 11 41.69 -9.40 4.07
C LEU A 11 40.99 -10.77 3.97
N LEU A 12 39.69 -10.86 4.27
CA LEU A 12 38.88 -12.05 3.98
C LEU A 12 38.29 -11.89 2.58
N MET A 13 38.84 -12.61 1.63
CA MET A 13 38.25 -12.83 0.33
C MET A 13 37.06 -13.80 0.47
N MET A 14 35.86 -13.31 0.39
CA MET A 14 34.68 -14.12 0.17
C MET A 14 34.43 -14.21 -1.34
N THR A 15 34.72 -15.37 -1.91
CA THR A 15 34.31 -15.74 -3.27
C THR A 15 32.84 -16.06 -3.27
N GLY A 16 32.02 -15.11 -3.71
CA GLY A 16 30.59 -15.32 -3.96
C GLY A 16 30.41 -16.18 -5.23
N ILE A 17 29.80 -17.33 -5.08
CA ILE A 17 29.40 -18.20 -6.19
C ILE A 17 28.08 -17.63 -6.75
N TRP A 18 28.18 -17.08 -7.93
CA TRP A 18 27.06 -16.61 -8.72
C TRP A 18 26.45 -17.83 -9.44
N THR A 19 25.29 -18.32 -9.00
CA THR A 19 24.51 -19.32 -9.75
C THR A 19 23.50 -18.62 -10.63
N GLY A 20 23.87 -18.43 -11.88
CA GLY A 20 22.95 -17.94 -12.91
C GLY A 20 21.88 -18.98 -13.22
N CYS A 21 20.66 -18.52 -13.38
CA CYS A 21 19.55 -19.29 -13.95
C CYS A 21 19.86 -19.66 -15.39
N ARG A 22 19.98 -20.94 -15.65
CA ARG A 22 20.10 -21.50 -17.00
C ARG A 22 18.77 -22.12 -17.40
N GLY A 23 18.24 -21.65 -18.53
CA GLY A 23 17.05 -22.17 -19.18
C GLY A 23 17.12 -23.65 -19.47
N ARG A 24 15.98 -24.29 -19.40
CA ARG A 24 15.78 -25.70 -19.75
C ARG A 24 15.54 -25.80 -21.26
N GLU A 25 16.48 -26.39 -21.96
CA GLU A 25 16.33 -26.85 -23.33
C GLU A 25 15.50 -28.13 -23.40
N ASP A 26 14.74 -28.20 -24.47
CA ASP A 26 13.91 -29.31 -24.96
C ASP A 26 14.60 -30.67 -25.00
N ALA A 27 13.87 -31.69 -24.56
CA ALA A 27 14.13 -33.07 -25.00
C ALA A 27 12.89 -33.60 -25.73
N ARG A 28 13.00 -33.64 -27.05
CA ARG A 28 12.11 -34.41 -27.93
C ARG A 28 12.33 -35.93 -27.68
N LEU A 29 11.24 -36.65 -27.51
CA LEU A 29 11.19 -38.06 -27.78
C LEU A 29 9.97 -38.34 -28.69
N THR A 30 10.31 -38.78 -29.88
CA THR A 30 9.42 -39.40 -30.88
C THR A 30 8.97 -40.76 -30.36
N ASP A 31 7.68 -41.08 -30.43
CA ASP A 31 7.30 -42.37 -30.96
C ASP A 31 5.89 -42.39 -31.58
N ARG A 32 5.76 -43.17 -32.58
CA ARG A 32 4.86 -43.27 -33.70
C ARG A 32 3.87 -44.41 -33.43
N ALA A 33 2.57 -44.18 -33.65
CA ALA A 33 1.68 -45.24 -34.16
C ALA A 33 0.46 -44.64 -34.86
N GLU A 34 0.24 -45.13 -36.01
CA GLU A 34 -0.81 -44.93 -37.00
C GLU A 34 -2.16 -45.50 -36.50
N ASP A 35 -3.27 -44.98 -36.91
CA ASP A 35 -4.32 -45.46 -37.82
C ASP A 35 -5.71 -44.92 -37.38
N THR A 36 -6.52 -44.39 -38.14
CA THR A 36 -7.45 -44.76 -39.19
C THR A 36 -8.57 -43.72 -39.32
N VAL A 37 -8.77 -43.38 -40.56
CA VAL A 37 -9.83 -42.58 -41.18
C VAL A 37 -11.26 -43.01 -40.80
N ARG A 38 -12.16 -42.03 -40.55
CA ARG A 38 -13.51 -42.09 -41.17
C ARG A 38 -14.20 -40.72 -41.20
N THR A 39 -14.44 -40.28 -42.40
CA THR A 39 -15.34 -39.23 -42.87
C THR A 39 -16.81 -39.49 -42.50
N GLN A 40 -17.54 -38.47 -42.10
CA GLN A 40 -18.88 -38.19 -42.65
C GLN A 40 -19.33 -36.75 -42.38
N ASP A 41 -19.71 -36.13 -43.48
CA ASP A 41 -20.42 -34.88 -43.66
C ASP A 41 -21.75 -34.84 -42.89
N SER A 42 -22.14 -33.69 -42.35
CA SER A 42 -23.45 -33.09 -42.62
C SER A 42 -23.56 -31.67 -42.07
N SER A 43 -23.89 -30.79 -42.95
CA SER A 43 -24.33 -29.41 -42.84
C SER A 43 -25.42 -29.18 -41.78
N GLY A 44 -25.32 -28.03 -41.05
CA GLY A 44 -26.39 -27.50 -40.20
C GLY A 44 -25.99 -26.13 -39.69
N ASP A 45 -26.31 -25.14 -40.54
CA ASP A 45 -26.33 -23.72 -40.24
C ASP A 45 -27.43 -23.43 -39.19
N ILE A 46 -27.08 -22.90 -38.04
CA ILE A 46 -27.98 -22.06 -37.21
C ILE A 46 -27.09 -21.05 -36.46
N GLY A 47 -27.21 -19.78 -36.88
CA GLY A 47 -26.72 -18.65 -36.13
C GLY A 47 -27.43 -18.55 -34.77
N SER A 48 -26.65 -18.19 -33.76
CA SER A 48 -27.15 -17.54 -32.58
C SER A 48 -26.05 -16.60 -32.08
N ASP A 49 -26.35 -15.33 -32.28
CA ASP A 49 -25.69 -14.21 -31.64
C ASP A 49 -25.64 -14.47 -30.11
N ALA A 50 -24.49 -14.76 -29.58
CA ALA A 50 -24.25 -14.70 -28.17
C ALA A 50 -23.73 -13.29 -27.89
N GLU A 51 -24.62 -12.42 -27.46
CA GLU A 51 -24.28 -11.14 -26.88
C GLU A 51 -23.33 -11.37 -25.70
N ASP A 52 -22.20 -10.72 -25.77
CA ASP A 52 -21.24 -10.56 -24.69
C ASP A 52 -21.94 -9.86 -23.53
N PRO A 53 -21.95 -10.39 -22.29
CA PRO A 53 -22.55 -9.68 -21.17
C PRO A 53 -21.71 -8.46 -20.85
N GLU A 54 -22.29 -7.30 -21.08
CA GLU A 54 -21.76 -5.98 -20.79
C GLU A 54 -21.13 -5.95 -19.37
N ASN A 55 -19.84 -5.60 -19.36
CA ASN A 55 -19.08 -5.24 -18.17
C ASN A 55 -19.82 -4.06 -17.48
N PRO A 56 -20.16 -4.15 -16.18
CA PRO A 56 -20.84 -3.04 -15.51
C PRO A 56 -19.89 -1.84 -15.48
N GLU A 57 -20.36 -0.76 -16.09
CA GLU A 57 -19.69 0.52 -16.16
C GLU A 57 -19.31 1.02 -14.76
N ASN A 58 -18.09 1.55 -14.69
CA ASN A 58 -17.58 2.37 -13.59
C ASN A 58 -18.61 3.45 -13.24
N PRO A 59 -18.92 3.72 -11.96
CA PRO A 59 -19.96 4.69 -11.57
C PRO A 59 -19.49 6.15 -11.71
N GLU A 60 -19.05 6.56 -12.92
CA GLU A 60 -18.65 7.93 -13.21
C GLU A 60 -19.76 8.81 -13.78
N ASP A 61 -20.99 8.29 -14.00
CA ASP A 61 -22.11 9.07 -14.54
C ASP A 61 -23.32 9.09 -13.62
N LEU A 62 -23.24 9.77 -12.49
CA LEU A 62 -24.41 10.30 -11.78
C LEU A 62 -24.05 11.60 -11.05
N GLU A 63 -23.87 12.67 -11.82
CA GLU A 63 -24.26 13.98 -11.33
C GLU A 63 -25.78 14.04 -11.32
N ASN A 64 -26.37 14.10 -10.15
CA ASN A 64 -27.53 14.95 -9.99
C ASN A 64 -27.80 15.33 -8.53
N HIS A 65 -27.81 16.63 -8.34
CA HIS A 65 -28.20 17.39 -7.18
C HIS A 65 -29.53 16.95 -6.56
N LYS A 66 -29.56 16.99 -5.22
CA LYS A 66 -30.55 17.84 -4.52
C LYS A 66 -30.23 17.95 -3.05
N ASP A 67 -30.17 19.21 -2.65
CA ASP A 67 -30.31 19.80 -1.33
C ASP A 67 -30.95 18.91 -0.26
N LEU A 68 -30.25 18.68 0.85
CA LEU A 68 -30.84 18.36 2.12
C LEU A 68 -30.22 19.24 3.19
N GLU A 69 -31.11 19.99 3.78
CA GLU A 69 -30.96 21.00 4.80
C GLU A 69 -30.20 20.52 6.03
N ASN A 70 -29.38 21.42 6.54
CA ASN A 70 -28.64 21.37 7.78
C ASN A 70 -29.62 21.40 8.98
N PRO A 71 -29.59 20.45 9.91
CA PRO A 71 -30.24 20.64 11.19
C PRO A 71 -29.31 21.29 12.21
N GLU A 72 -29.85 22.28 12.82
CA GLU A 72 -29.35 23.26 13.77
C GLU A 72 -28.62 22.64 15.00
N ASP A 73 -27.54 23.33 15.41
CA ASP A 73 -26.82 23.18 16.70
C ASP A 73 -27.76 23.39 17.89
N PRO A 74 -27.65 22.61 18.97
CA PRO A 74 -28.22 22.98 20.24
C PRO A 74 -27.25 23.82 21.05
N GLU A 75 -27.71 25.02 21.38
CA GLU A 75 -27.20 26.02 22.28
C GLU A 75 -26.81 25.44 23.67
N ILE A 76 -25.56 25.63 24.09
CA ILE A 76 -25.11 25.29 25.46
C ILE A 76 -25.25 26.55 26.30
N THR A 77 -26.21 26.52 27.19
CA THR A 77 -26.37 27.56 28.23
C THR A 77 -25.37 27.34 29.35
N GLU A 78 -24.58 28.40 29.59
CA GLU A 78 -23.76 28.57 30.81
C GLU A 78 -24.64 28.77 32.02
N THR A 79 -24.40 28.06 33.12
CA THR A 79 -24.75 28.51 34.45
C THR A 79 -23.55 28.34 35.38
N GLY A 80 -23.01 29.48 35.78
CA GLY A 80 -21.98 29.55 36.80
C GLY A 80 -22.50 29.33 38.23
N THR A 81 -21.63 28.85 39.07
CA THR A 81 -21.66 29.19 40.54
C THR A 81 -20.23 29.16 41.07
N GLU A 82 -19.89 30.33 41.65
CA GLU A 82 -18.71 30.58 42.48
C GLU A 82 -18.88 29.96 43.90
N ALA A 83 -17.76 29.68 44.54
CA ALA A 83 -17.35 29.99 45.90
C ALA A 83 -16.33 28.96 46.43
N ASP A 84 -15.13 29.38 46.64
CA ASP A 84 -14.50 30.02 47.81
C ASP A 84 -14.00 28.98 48.86
N SER A 85 -12.74 29.01 49.12
CA SER A 85 -11.99 29.28 50.32
C SER A 85 -10.67 28.54 50.43
N ALA A 86 -9.68 29.35 50.75
CA ALA A 86 -8.30 29.05 51.05
C ALA A 86 -8.10 28.24 52.33
N GLU A 87 -7.04 27.45 52.41
CA GLU A 87 -6.20 27.39 53.61
C GLU A 87 -4.78 26.94 53.28
N SER A 88 -3.84 27.75 53.70
CA SER A 88 -2.39 27.62 53.64
C SER A 88 -1.88 26.85 54.85
N ILE A 89 -0.95 25.92 54.68
CA ILE A 89 0.08 25.63 55.70
C ILE A 89 1.39 25.31 55.00
N GLY A 90 2.45 26.00 55.38
CA GLY A 90 3.80 25.92 54.86
C GLY A 90 4.70 24.95 55.62
N ALA A 91 6.00 25.04 55.19
CA ALA A 91 7.24 24.48 55.75
C ALA A 91 7.62 23.09 55.23
N GLU A 92 8.79 22.78 54.86
CA GLU A 92 10.15 23.26 54.97
C GLU A 92 11.07 22.54 53.98
N ALA A 93 12.21 23.13 53.72
CA ALA A 93 13.24 22.73 52.81
C ALA A 93 13.92 21.39 53.16
N GLY A 94 14.17 20.58 52.16
CA GLY A 94 15.10 19.45 52.17
C GLY A 94 15.73 19.31 50.81
N ALA A 95 16.86 20.00 50.60
CA ALA A 95 17.69 19.80 49.41
C ALA A 95 18.36 18.44 49.50
N THR A 96 18.05 17.56 48.55
CA THR A 96 18.95 16.47 48.15
C THR A 96 19.11 16.52 46.66
N GLU A 97 20.31 16.96 46.26
CA GLU A 97 20.85 16.67 44.92
C GLU A 97 20.64 15.20 44.60
N LYS A 98 19.78 14.93 43.62
CA LYS A 98 19.79 13.68 42.88
C LYS A 98 20.28 13.99 41.49
N THR A 99 21.43 13.48 41.22
CA THR A 99 22.07 13.28 39.94
C THR A 99 21.06 12.90 38.89
N ASP A 100 21.02 13.73 37.82
CA ASP A 100 20.48 13.36 36.51
C ASP A 100 21.18 12.08 36.05
N THR A 101 20.48 10.98 36.15
CA THR A 101 20.84 9.76 35.50
C THR A 101 19.68 9.47 34.55
N ASP A 102 19.93 9.76 33.30
CA ASP A 102 19.34 9.20 32.09
C ASP A 102 18.11 8.30 32.32
N LEU A 103 16.93 8.88 32.25
CA LEU A 103 15.72 8.18 31.86
C LEU A 103 15.61 8.33 30.34
N GLU A 104 16.40 7.54 29.61
CA GLU A 104 16.10 7.26 28.21
C GLU A 104 14.72 6.62 28.18
N THR A 105 13.71 7.43 27.86
CA THR A 105 12.39 6.93 27.48
C THR A 105 12.58 6.18 26.18
N GLU A 106 12.49 4.85 26.25
CA GLU A 106 12.42 3.94 25.09
C GLU A 106 11.13 4.13 24.29
N THR A 107 10.81 5.35 23.89
CA THR A 107 9.92 5.59 22.78
C THR A 107 10.83 5.92 21.60
N GLY A 108 10.94 5.00 20.65
CA GLY A 108 11.78 5.12 19.46
C GLY A 108 11.44 6.30 18.53
N PHE A 109 10.73 7.30 19.03
CA PHE A 109 10.43 8.54 18.31
C PHE A 109 11.75 9.31 18.08
N VAL A 110 12.06 9.55 16.81
CA VAL A 110 13.18 10.38 16.37
C VAL A 110 12.65 11.79 16.12
N PRO A 111 12.94 12.78 16.99
CA PRO A 111 12.36 14.14 16.89
C PRO A 111 12.73 14.91 15.59
N ASP A 112 13.75 14.44 14.87
CA ASP A 112 14.27 15.05 13.64
C ASP A 112 14.12 14.10 12.44
N ALA A 113 12.97 13.39 12.38
CA ALA A 113 12.70 12.39 11.35
C ALA A 113 12.24 12.99 10.00
N ALA A 114 11.91 14.28 9.95
CA ALA A 114 11.33 14.91 8.76
C ALA A 114 12.20 14.75 7.51
N ASP A 115 13.53 14.84 7.64
CA ASP A 115 14.49 14.67 6.55
C ASP A 115 14.52 13.23 5.98
N ARG A 116 13.87 12.29 6.66
CA ARG A 116 13.74 10.88 6.22
C ARG A 116 12.47 10.65 5.39
N PHE A 117 11.64 11.65 5.21
CA PHE A 117 10.45 11.63 4.37
C PHE A 117 10.71 12.49 3.14
N TYR A 118 10.91 11.85 2.00
CA TYR A 118 11.23 12.55 0.77
C TYR A 118 10.82 11.76 -0.46
N HIS A 119 10.71 12.44 -1.58
CA HIS A 119 10.59 11.81 -2.88
C HIS A 119 11.65 12.31 -3.85
N THR A 120 12.00 11.50 -4.84
CA THR A 120 12.95 11.82 -5.89
C THR A 120 12.54 11.22 -7.23
N ALA A 121 13.05 11.74 -8.33
CA ALA A 121 12.98 11.03 -9.60
C ALA A 121 13.66 9.66 -9.50
N LEU A 122 13.24 8.71 -10.33
CA LEU A 122 13.84 7.38 -10.38
C LEU A 122 15.29 7.48 -10.87
N THR A 123 16.20 6.90 -10.09
CA THR A 123 17.61 6.72 -10.52
C THR A 123 17.70 5.57 -11.52
N GLU A 124 18.79 5.52 -12.30
CA GLU A 124 19.01 4.41 -13.23
C GLU A 124 19.08 3.04 -12.50
N GLU A 125 19.53 3.02 -11.25
CA GLU A 125 19.53 1.81 -10.41
C GLU A 125 18.10 1.37 -10.07
N LEU A 126 17.22 2.31 -9.69
CA LEU A 126 15.81 2.01 -9.43
C LEU A 126 15.07 1.58 -10.69
N LYS A 127 15.31 2.25 -11.84
CA LYS A 127 14.76 1.82 -13.12
C LYS A 127 15.17 0.39 -13.45
N ALA A 128 16.46 0.05 -13.28
CA ALA A 128 16.95 -1.31 -13.51
C ALA A 128 16.35 -2.34 -12.54
N ARG A 129 16.03 -1.94 -11.29
CA ARG A 129 15.39 -2.81 -10.29
C ARG A 129 13.96 -3.18 -10.67
N ILE A 130 13.18 -2.25 -11.21
CA ILE A 130 11.76 -2.45 -11.50
C ILE A 130 11.48 -2.94 -12.93
N THR A 131 12.38 -2.69 -13.90
CA THR A 131 12.19 -3.08 -15.30
C THR A 131 12.17 -4.60 -15.45
N GLY A 132 11.13 -5.11 -16.12
CA GLY A 132 10.89 -6.54 -16.27
C GLY A 132 10.22 -7.19 -15.04
N CYS A 133 9.84 -6.38 -14.04
CA CYS A 133 9.09 -6.80 -12.87
C CYS A 133 7.80 -5.97 -12.75
N SER A 134 7.76 -4.93 -11.92
CA SER A 134 6.59 -4.05 -11.81
C SER A 134 6.43 -3.08 -12.98
N TYR A 135 7.51 -2.77 -13.70
CA TYR A 135 7.51 -1.95 -14.92
C TYR A 135 7.86 -2.84 -16.13
N PRO A 136 7.04 -2.87 -17.21
CA PRO A 136 7.29 -3.76 -18.36
C PRO A 136 8.62 -3.47 -19.08
N ASP A 137 9.36 -4.52 -19.42
CA ASP A 137 10.52 -4.46 -20.32
C ASP A 137 10.03 -4.62 -21.77
N THR A 138 9.69 -3.52 -22.41
CA THR A 138 9.10 -3.50 -23.76
C THR A 138 9.53 -2.26 -24.54
N GLU A 139 9.63 -2.38 -25.87
CA GLU A 139 9.79 -1.25 -26.79
C GLU A 139 8.46 -0.60 -27.19
N GLU A 140 7.32 -1.25 -26.87
CA GLU A 140 5.99 -0.71 -27.12
C GLU A 140 5.71 0.49 -26.20
N PRO A 141 5.04 1.54 -26.70
CA PRO A 141 4.69 2.70 -25.87
C PRO A 141 3.77 2.30 -24.72
N LEU A 142 4.16 2.59 -23.50
CA LEU A 142 3.34 2.43 -22.31
C LEU A 142 2.53 3.70 -22.03
N GLN A 143 1.48 3.58 -21.24
CA GLN A 143 0.64 4.72 -20.82
C GLN A 143 1.28 5.52 -19.68
N ILE A 144 2.42 5.09 -19.18
CA ILE A 144 3.21 5.77 -18.16
C ILE A 144 4.70 5.64 -18.50
N SER A 145 5.45 6.68 -18.26
CA SER A 145 6.91 6.69 -18.44
C SER A 145 7.63 6.72 -17.08
N TYR A 146 8.94 6.49 -17.07
CA TYR A 146 9.73 6.63 -15.84
C TYR A 146 9.74 8.06 -15.29
N GLU A 147 9.60 9.05 -16.18
CA GLU A 147 9.55 10.46 -15.84
C GLU A 147 8.25 10.85 -15.12
N ASP A 148 7.18 10.06 -15.30
CA ASP A 148 5.91 10.23 -14.59
C ASP A 148 5.95 9.63 -13.18
N LEU A 149 7.01 8.87 -12.85
CA LEU A 149 7.15 8.16 -11.58
C LEU A 149 8.14 8.83 -10.64
N SER A 150 7.89 8.71 -9.36
CA SER A 150 8.78 9.12 -8.27
C SER A 150 9.02 7.98 -7.30
N TYR A 151 10.24 7.91 -6.79
CA TYR A 151 10.58 7.13 -5.61
C TYR A 151 10.23 7.92 -4.36
N VAL A 152 9.60 7.28 -3.39
CA VAL A 152 9.23 7.84 -2.09
C VAL A 152 9.88 7.02 -1.00
N HIS A 153 10.61 7.69 -0.10
CA HIS A 153 11.18 7.11 1.12
C HIS A 153 10.46 7.65 2.34
N VAL A 154 10.09 6.74 3.25
CA VAL A 154 9.36 7.07 4.46
C VAL A 154 9.87 6.27 5.66
N LEU A 155 9.49 6.70 6.86
CA LEU A 155 9.55 5.88 8.06
C LEU A 155 8.15 5.46 8.48
N HIS A 156 8.03 4.29 9.10
CA HIS A 156 6.76 3.84 9.68
C HIS A 156 7.00 3.04 10.96
N TYR A 157 6.00 2.95 11.81
CA TYR A 157 5.97 1.98 12.89
C TYR A 157 5.41 0.66 12.39
N ASP A 158 6.14 -0.44 12.62
CA ASP A 158 5.61 -1.78 12.39
C ASP A 158 4.59 -2.18 13.48
N PHE A 159 4.07 -3.40 13.41
CA PHE A 159 3.08 -3.88 14.38
C PHE A 159 3.67 -4.19 15.77
N GLU A 160 4.98 -4.29 15.88
CA GLU A 160 5.73 -4.39 17.13
C GLU A 160 6.09 -3.01 17.71
N GLY A 161 5.71 -1.91 17.02
CA GLY A 161 6.01 -0.54 17.41
C GLY A 161 7.45 -0.13 17.15
N GLN A 162 8.16 -0.86 16.26
CA GLN A 162 9.52 -0.52 15.87
C GLN A 162 9.49 0.40 14.64
N ILE A 163 10.41 1.35 14.58
CA ILE A 163 10.57 2.22 13.41
C ILE A 163 11.28 1.46 12.31
N GLN A 164 10.67 1.42 11.15
CA GLN A 164 11.18 0.79 9.92
C GLN A 164 11.32 1.83 8.82
N GLU A 165 12.16 1.53 7.83
CA GLU A 165 12.26 2.27 6.57
C GLU A 165 11.33 1.66 5.54
N GLY A 166 10.60 2.52 4.80
CA GLY A 166 9.68 2.12 3.74
C GLY A 166 10.04 2.73 2.40
N GLU A 167 9.78 1.99 1.33
CA GLU A 167 10.02 2.37 -0.05
C GLU A 167 8.74 2.24 -0.88
N LEU A 168 8.41 3.26 -1.65
CA LEU A 168 7.32 3.24 -2.62
C LEU A 168 7.77 3.82 -3.95
N ILE A 169 7.12 3.40 -5.04
CA ILE A 169 7.13 4.12 -6.32
C ILE A 169 5.69 4.55 -6.57
N CYS A 170 5.48 5.81 -6.92
CA CYS A 170 4.18 6.37 -7.19
C CYS A 170 4.24 7.34 -8.37
N ASN A 171 3.09 7.86 -8.81
CA ASN A 171 3.05 8.96 -9.76
C ASN A 171 3.68 10.22 -9.16
N GLN A 172 4.45 10.94 -9.96
CA GLN A 172 5.08 12.20 -9.54
C GLN A 172 4.04 13.21 -9.02
N ALA A 173 2.84 13.21 -9.58
CA ALA A 173 1.78 14.15 -9.21
C ALA A 173 1.24 13.95 -7.79
N VAL A 174 1.41 12.76 -7.19
CA VAL A 174 0.95 12.44 -5.83
C VAL A 174 2.11 12.17 -4.85
N ALA A 175 3.34 12.30 -5.31
CA ALA A 175 4.52 11.95 -4.51
C ALA A 175 4.65 12.82 -3.25
N GLN A 176 4.41 14.13 -3.36
CA GLN A 176 4.45 15.04 -2.22
C GLN A 176 3.32 14.74 -1.23
N ASP A 177 2.11 14.46 -1.72
CA ASP A 177 1.00 14.06 -0.85
C ASP A 177 1.33 12.80 -0.03
N LEU A 178 1.93 11.78 -0.69
CA LEU A 178 2.33 10.57 0.02
C LEU A 178 3.42 10.82 1.06
N VAL A 179 4.40 11.68 0.77
CA VAL A 179 5.42 12.10 1.76
C VAL A 179 4.74 12.71 2.99
N GLU A 180 3.80 13.63 2.80
CA GLU A 180 3.07 14.30 3.87
C GLU A 180 2.18 13.33 4.64
N ILE A 181 1.39 12.51 3.95
CA ILE A 181 0.53 11.47 4.53
C ILE A 181 1.32 10.52 5.44
N PHE A 182 2.43 9.97 4.93
CA PHE A 182 3.23 9.04 5.73
C PHE A 182 3.94 9.71 6.89
N TYR A 183 4.32 10.99 6.76
CA TYR A 183 4.84 11.76 7.88
C TYR A 183 3.79 11.98 8.96
N GLU A 184 2.54 12.30 8.60
CA GLU A 184 1.44 12.44 9.56
C GLU A 184 1.08 11.10 10.23
N LEU A 185 1.07 9.99 9.47
CA LEU A 185 0.89 8.64 10.01
C LEU A 185 2.00 8.28 11.00
N TYR A 186 3.25 8.63 10.67
CA TYR A 186 4.40 8.42 11.55
C TYR A 186 4.26 9.24 12.86
N LEU A 187 3.90 10.52 12.76
CA LEU A 187 3.65 11.36 13.94
C LEU A 187 2.52 10.82 14.82
N GLY A 188 1.49 10.22 14.19
CA GLY A 188 0.40 9.52 14.86
C GLY A 188 0.75 8.13 15.39
N GLN A 189 1.98 7.66 15.18
CA GLN A 189 2.44 6.30 15.48
C GLN A 189 1.48 5.22 14.90
N TYR A 190 0.95 5.49 13.70
CA TYR A 190 0.03 4.59 13.03
C TYR A 190 0.77 3.33 12.56
N PRO A 191 0.33 2.12 12.93
CA PRO A 191 1.05 0.91 12.60
C PRO A 191 0.82 0.48 11.16
N ILE A 192 1.91 0.33 10.41
CA ILE A 192 1.95 -0.28 9.07
C ILE A 192 3.00 -1.38 9.11
N GLU A 193 2.61 -2.61 8.78
CA GLU A 193 3.51 -3.75 8.99
C GLU A 193 4.74 -3.69 8.10
N LYS A 194 4.53 -3.44 6.80
CA LYS A 194 5.60 -3.38 5.79
C LYS A 194 5.29 -2.33 4.73
N ILE A 195 6.33 -1.70 4.21
CA ILE A 195 6.26 -0.80 3.05
C ILE A 195 7.45 -1.13 2.15
N ARG A 196 7.23 -1.98 1.14
CA ARG A 196 8.27 -2.45 0.23
C ARG A 196 7.82 -2.34 -1.22
N LEU A 197 8.77 -2.17 -2.14
CA LEU A 197 8.45 -2.25 -3.55
C LEU A 197 7.87 -3.64 -3.87
N ILE A 198 6.83 -3.67 -4.68
CA ILE A 198 6.17 -4.93 -5.07
C ILE A 198 7.12 -5.86 -5.86
N ASP A 199 8.20 -5.30 -6.37
CA ASP A 199 9.28 -6.02 -7.04
C ASP A 199 9.95 -7.07 -6.15
N GLU A 200 9.96 -6.88 -4.83
CA GLU A 200 10.42 -7.89 -3.85
C GLU A 200 9.53 -9.13 -3.82
N TYR A 201 8.30 -9.00 -4.33
CA TYR A 201 7.29 -10.06 -4.45
C TYR A 201 7.13 -10.53 -5.91
N GLY A 202 8.05 -10.13 -6.82
CA GLY A 202 7.98 -10.47 -8.23
C GLY A 202 6.79 -9.84 -8.96
N ALA A 203 6.31 -8.69 -8.49
CA ALA A 203 5.12 -7.98 -8.95
C ALA A 203 3.81 -8.79 -8.82
N ASP A 204 3.80 -9.79 -7.94
CA ASP A 204 2.60 -10.59 -7.62
C ASP A 204 1.83 -9.93 -6.48
N ASP A 205 0.67 -9.33 -6.80
CA ASP A 205 -0.19 -8.65 -5.84
C ASP A 205 -0.68 -9.59 -4.73
N GLU A 206 -1.07 -10.83 -5.08
CA GLU A 206 -1.61 -11.76 -4.09
C GLU A 206 -0.56 -12.15 -3.05
N VAL A 207 0.68 -12.38 -3.50
CA VAL A 207 1.81 -12.69 -2.61
C VAL A 207 2.14 -11.49 -1.73
N SER A 208 2.18 -10.28 -2.31
CA SER A 208 2.46 -9.03 -1.58
C SER A 208 1.39 -8.73 -0.54
N MET A 209 0.11 -8.81 -0.92
CA MET A 209 -1.01 -8.58 -0.02
C MET A 209 -1.08 -9.63 1.09
N ALA A 210 -0.81 -10.91 0.77
CA ALA A 210 -0.81 -12.00 1.75
C ALA A 210 0.28 -11.85 2.81
N ASP A 211 1.39 -11.17 2.48
CA ASP A 211 2.48 -10.79 3.40
C ASP A 211 2.25 -9.41 4.07
N ASN A 212 1.03 -8.87 3.94
CA ASN A 212 0.61 -7.58 4.48
C ASN A 212 1.51 -6.40 4.05
N ASN A 213 2.00 -6.42 2.83
CA ASN A 213 2.86 -5.38 2.31
C ASN A 213 2.05 -4.21 1.73
N THR A 214 2.25 -3.02 2.26
CA THR A 214 1.75 -1.76 1.69
C THR A 214 2.53 -1.46 0.41
N SER A 215 1.82 -1.24 -0.72
CA SER A 215 2.43 -1.02 -2.04
C SER A 215 1.63 -0.04 -2.89
N CYS A 216 2.28 0.57 -3.89
CA CYS A 216 1.65 1.58 -4.74
C CYS A 216 1.74 1.19 -6.22
N PHE A 217 2.87 1.41 -6.90
CA PHE A 217 3.03 1.17 -8.33
C PHE A 217 3.16 -0.32 -8.67
N ASN A 218 2.32 -0.78 -9.61
CA ASN A 218 2.44 -2.08 -10.27
C ASN A 218 1.74 -2.03 -11.63
N TYR A 219 2.48 -2.12 -12.75
CA TYR A 219 1.91 -2.01 -14.09
C TYR A 219 1.22 -3.31 -14.51
N ARG A 220 -0.09 -3.36 -14.33
CA ARG A 220 -0.89 -4.53 -14.64
C ARG A 220 -2.35 -4.17 -14.91
N PRO A 221 -3.09 -4.98 -15.68
CA PRO A 221 -4.53 -4.79 -15.83
C PRO A 221 -5.28 -5.12 -14.53
N VAL A 222 -6.47 -4.58 -14.40
CA VAL A 222 -7.44 -5.03 -13.38
C VAL A 222 -7.77 -6.50 -13.61
N PRO A 223 -7.79 -7.36 -12.57
CA PRO A 223 -8.06 -8.79 -12.74
C PRO A 223 -9.36 -9.09 -13.50
N GLY A 224 -9.24 -9.79 -14.63
CA GLY A 224 -10.36 -10.14 -15.51
C GLY A 224 -10.79 -9.04 -16.49
N SER A 225 -9.99 -8.00 -16.66
CA SER A 225 -10.24 -6.88 -17.58
C SER A 225 -8.99 -6.58 -18.41
N SER A 226 -9.16 -5.87 -19.54
CA SER A 226 -8.05 -5.27 -20.30
C SER A 226 -7.74 -3.83 -19.84
N LYS A 227 -8.55 -3.26 -18.95
CA LYS A 227 -8.32 -1.92 -18.38
C LYS A 227 -7.15 -1.96 -17.40
N LEU A 228 -6.22 -1.01 -17.50
CA LEU A 228 -5.13 -0.87 -16.54
C LEU A 228 -5.68 -0.46 -15.16
N SER A 229 -5.08 -1.02 -14.12
CA SER A 229 -5.33 -0.61 -12.73
C SER A 229 -4.78 0.80 -12.47
N ASN A 230 -5.33 1.53 -11.51
CA ASN A 230 -4.78 2.81 -11.06
C ASN A 230 -3.39 2.65 -10.42
N HIS A 231 -3.04 1.45 -9.93
CA HIS A 231 -1.66 1.11 -9.54
C HIS A 231 -0.69 1.18 -10.74
N SER A 232 -1.14 0.89 -11.96
CA SER A 232 -0.31 1.00 -13.17
C SER A 232 0.12 2.44 -13.48
N TYR A 233 -0.63 3.40 -12.98
CA TYR A 233 -0.31 4.82 -13.09
C TYR A 233 0.38 5.39 -11.85
N GLY A 234 0.57 4.57 -10.80
CA GLY A 234 1.10 5.01 -9.51
C GLY A 234 0.16 5.96 -8.76
N LEU A 235 -1.13 5.93 -9.07
CA LEU A 235 -2.17 6.80 -8.51
C LEU A 235 -3.01 6.11 -7.43
N ALA A 236 -2.72 4.85 -7.14
CA ALA A 236 -3.36 4.06 -6.09
C ALA A 236 -2.33 3.46 -5.14
N ILE A 237 -2.72 3.28 -3.89
CA ILE A 237 -1.91 2.67 -2.84
C ILE A 237 -2.79 1.77 -1.96
N ASP A 238 -2.27 0.62 -1.60
CA ASP A 238 -2.90 -0.34 -0.70
C ASP A 238 -2.20 -0.35 0.66
N ILE A 239 -2.94 -0.14 1.75
CA ILE A 239 -2.43 -0.04 3.12
C ILE A 239 -2.85 -1.25 3.94
N ASN A 240 -1.89 -1.97 4.55
CA ASN A 240 -2.12 -3.14 5.40
C ASN A 240 -3.14 -4.13 4.78
N PRO A 241 -2.88 -4.66 3.57
CA PRO A 241 -3.87 -5.36 2.75
C PRO A 241 -4.42 -6.64 3.38
N LEU A 242 -3.63 -7.37 4.16
CA LEU A 242 -4.10 -8.57 4.85
C LEU A 242 -5.27 -8.28 5.80
N TYR A 243 -5.22 -7.17 6.52
CA TYR A 243 -6.26 -6.74 7.46
C TYR A 243 -7.38 -5.94 6.78
N ASN A 244 -7.18 -5.51 5.56
CA ASN A 244 -8.10 -4.66 4.81
C ASN A 244 -8.36 -5.20 3.40
N PRO A 245 -8.94 -6.41 3.28
CA PRO A 245 -9.03 -7.12 2.02
C PRO A 245 -9.90 -6.44 0.98
N TYR A 246 -9.65 -6.79 -0.29
CA TYR A 246 -10.60 -6.61 -1.37
C TYR A 246 -11.67 -7.68 -1.31
N VAL A 247 -12.94 -7.28 -1.23
CA VAL A 247 -14.10 -8.17 -1.13
C VAL A 247 -15.05 -7.89 -2.27
N ARG A 248 -15.40 -8.92 -3.07
CA ARG A 248 -16.35 -8.82 -4.17
C ARG A 248 -17.25 -10.03 -4.25
N THR A 249 -18.42 -9.86 -4.84
CA THR A 249 -19.32 -10.98 -5.15
C THR A 249 -19.22 -11.33 -6.62
N LYS A 250 -18.94 -12.59 -6.92
CA LYS A 250 -18.96 -13.16 -8.28
C LYS A 250 -19.77 -14.45 -8.27
N ASP A 251 -20.73 -14.56 -9.18
CA ASP A 251 -21.63 -15.73 -9.29
C ASP A 251 -22.31 -16.13 -7.96
N GLY A 252 -22.69 -15.12 -7.16
CA GLY A 252 -23.32 -15.31 -5.85
C GLY A 252 -22.37 -15.83 -4.74
N ARG A 253 -21.06 -15.82 -4.99
CA ARG A 253 -20.03 -16.17 -4.01
C ARG A 253 -19.21 -14.94 -3.65
N GLU A 254 -18.93 -14.80 -2.37
CA GLU A 254 -17.98 -13.81 -1.90
C GLU A 254 -16.56 -14.30 -2.19
N LEU A 255 -15.76 -13.43 -2.79
CA LEU A 255 -14.34 -13.63 -3.05
C LEU A 255 -13.58 -12.57 -2.26
N VAL A 256 -12.55 -13.00 -1.57
CA VAL A 256 -11.68 -12.16 -0.72
C VAL A 256 -10.27 -12.25 -1.26
N SER A 257 -9.58 -11.12 -1.37
CA SER A 257 -8.18 -11.06 -1.79
C SER A 257 -7.41 -10.16 -0.80
N PRO A 258 -6.27 -10.63 -0.27
CA PRO A 258 -5.67 -11.93 -0.50
C PRO A 258 -6.48 -13.08 0.15
N ASP A 259 -6.27 -14.31 -0.33
CA ASP A 259 -7.04 -15.48 0.12
C ASP A 259 -6.97 -15.73 1.65
N ASN A 260 -5.82 -15.42 2.28
CA ASN A 260 -5.62 -15.54 3.73
C ASN A 260 -6.28 -14.43 4.55
N ALA A 261 -6.85 -13.41 3.92
CA ALA A 261 -7.54 -12.29 4.58
C ALA A 261 -9.02 -12.57 4.88
N LEU A 262 -9.53 -13.76 4.56
CA LEU A 262 -10.92 -14.15 4.85
C LEU A 262 -11.37 -13.85 6.31
N PRO A 263 -10.54 -14.02 7.36
CA PRO A 263 -10.92 -13.65 8.73
C PRO A 263 -11.26 -12.18 8.95
N TYR A 264 -10.79 -11.29 8.04
CA TYR A 264 -10.95 -9.83 8.12
C TYR A 264 -12.01 -9.29 7.15
N ALA A 265 -12.68 -10.15 6.40
CA ALA A 265 -13.73 -9.78 5.46
C ALA A 265 -15.02 -9.30 6.16
N ASP A 266 -15.34 -9.86 7.34
CA ASP A 266 -16.47 -9.41 8.17
C ASP A 266 -16.13 -8.10 8.88
N ARG A 267 -16.49 -6.97 8.26
CA ARG A 267 -16.20 -5.63 8.78
C ARG A 267 -17.09 -5.22 9.96
N SER A 268 -18.07 -6.03 10.35
CA SER A 268 -18.83 -5.84 11.59
C SER A 268 -18.05 -6.30 12.83
N ALA A 269 -17.10 -7.21 12.64
CA ALA A 269 -16.20 -7.68 13.68
C ALA A 269 -15.20 -6.58 14.09
N ASP A 270 -14.79 -6.62 15.36
CA ASP A 270 -13.71 -5.78 15.89
C ASP A 270 -12.39 -6.55 15.83
N PHE A 271 -11.40 -5.96 15.17
CA PHE A 271 -10.05 -6.51 15.04
C PHE A 271 -9.03 -5.37 14.83
N PRO A 272 -7.74 -5.59 15.16
CA PRO A 272 -6.72 -4.57 15.00
C PRO A 272 -6.46 -4.21 13.54
N HIS A 273 -5.91 -3.02 13.29
CA HIS A 273 -5.47 -2.53 11.98
C HIS A 273 -6.57 -2.42 10.92
N LYS A 274 -7.83 -2.41 11.36
CA LYS A 274 -9.00 -2.23 10.49
C LYS A 274 -9.13 -0.78 10.04
N ILE A 275 -9.07 -0.54 8.74
CA ILE A 275 -9.35 0.78 8.16
C ILE A 275 -10.86 0.93 7.99
N ASP A 276 -11.44 1.93 8.65
CA ASP A 276 -12.82 2.38 8.47
C ASP A 276 -12.88 3.91 8.48
N LYS A 277 -14.09 4.50 8.38
CA LYS A 277 -14.23 5.96 8.30
C LYS A 277 -13.78 6.73 9.56
N ASN A 278 -13.57 6.05 10.69
CA ASN A 278 -13.07 6.65 11.93
C ASN A 278 -11.56 6.46 12.09
N ASP A 279 -10.94 5.63 11.25
CA ASP A 279 -9.53 5.32 11.30
C ASP A 279 -8.67 6.55 10.93
N LEU A 280 -7.49 6.66 11.56
CA LEU A 280 -6.57 7.78 11.32
C LEU A 280 -6.07 7.80 9.88
N CYS A 281 -5.71 6.63 9.33
CA CYS A 281 -5.23 6.51 7.95
C CYS A 281 -6.30 6.99 6.97
N TYR A 282 -7.55 6.52 7.12
CA TYR A 282 -8.66 6.98 6.29
C TYR A 282 -8.78 8.51 6.30
N ARG A 283 -8.78 9.15 7.48
CA ARG A 283 -8.95 10.61 7.59
C ARG A 283 -7.84 11.37 6.89
N ILE A 284 -6.59 11.00 7.12
CA ILE A 284 -5.42 11.65 6.51
C ILE A 284 -5.48 11.53 4.98
N PHE A 285 -5.71 10.33 4.43
CA PHE A 285 -5.83 10.16 2.98
C PHE A 285 -6.95 10.99 2.37
N MET A 286 -8.13 11.06 3.04
CA MET A 286 -9.24 11.88 2.58
C MET A 286 -8.93 13.38 2.61
N GLU A 287 -8.20 13.86 3.61
CA GLU A 287 -7.74 15.26 3.73
C GLU A 287 -6.78 15.64 2.60
N HIS A 288 -5.98 14.68 2.11
CA HIS A 288 -5.10 14.83 0.95
C HIS A 288 -5.82 14.59 -0.40
N GLY A 289 -7.14 14.45 -0.40
CA GLY A 289 -7.95 14.38 -1.62
C GLY A 289 -7.95 13.01 -2.31
N PHE A 290 -7.54 11.94 -1.63
CA PHE A 290 -7.73 10.57 -2.10
C PHE A 290 -9.18 10.12 -1.90
N THR A 291 -9.59 9.11 -2.63
CA THR A 291 -10.85 8.38 -2.42
C THR A 291 -10.54 6.97 -1.92
N TRP A 292 -11.49 6.37 -1.21
CA TRP A 292 -11.31 5.07 -0.58
C TRP A 292 -12.17 3.98 -1.20
N GLY A 293 -11.56 2.85 -1.58
CA GLY A 293 -12.25 1.71 -2.19
C GLY A 293 -13.25 1.01 -1.27
N GLY A 294 -13.10 1.13 0.06
CA GLY A 294 -14.11 0.64 1.02
C GLY A 294 -15.45 1.37 0.92
N ALA A 295 -15.52 2.51 0.24
CA ALA A 295 -16.76 3.24 -0.05
C ALA A 295 -17.47 2.78 -1.34
N TRP A 296 -16.83 1.99 -2.20
CA TRP A 296 -17.42 1.53 -3.47
C TRP A 296 -18.71 0.72 -3.25
N ASN A 297 -19.58 0.67 -4.26
CA ASN A 297 -20.89 0.02 -4.13
C ASN A 297 -20.91 -1.45 -4.57
N SER A 298 -20.24 -1.77 -5.68
CA SER A 298 -20.26 -3.11 -6.30
C SER A 298 -19.27 -4.10 -5.69
N SER A 299 -18.22 -3.58 -5.13
CA SER A 299 -17.18 -4.32 -4.38
C SER A 299 -16.70 -3.43 -3.24
N LYS A 300 -15.88 -3.98 -2.37
CA LYS A 300 -15.26 -3.25 -1.26
C LYS A 300 -13.77 -3.52 -1.29
N ASP A 301 -12.98 -2.47 -1.43
CA ASP A 301 -11.53 -2.57 -1.36
C ASP A 301 -11.02 -1.75 -0.18
N TYR A 302 -10.91 -2.41 0.97
CA TYR A 302 -10.67 -1.72 2.24
C TYR A 302 -9.25 -1.23 2.40
N GLN A 303 -8.28 -1.81 1.66
CA GLN A 303 -6.88 -1.40 1.62
C GLN A 303 -6.66 -0.18 0.73
N HIS A 304 -7.51 -0.01 -0.31
CA HIS A 304 -7.25 0.79 -1.49
C HIS A 304 -7.59 2.27 -1.31
N PHE A 305 -6.62 3.13 -1.56
CA PHE A 305 -6.78 4.58 -1.71
C PHE A 305 -6.29 4.99 -3.08
N GLU A 306 -7.03 5.85 -3.77
CA GLU A 306 -6.66 6.35 -5.09
C GLU A 306 -6.94 7.85 -5.24
N LYS A 307 -6.14 8.53 -6.07
CA LYS A 307 -6.32 9.95 -6.36
C LYS A 307 -6.47 10.16 -7.86
N LYS A 308 -7.54 10.86 -8.26
CA LYS A 308 -7.74 11.29 -9.64
C LYS A 308 -6.97 12.59 -9.89
N LEU A 309 -6.31 12.69 -11.02
CA LEU A 309 -5.71 13.96 -11.47
C LEU A 309 -6.79 14.78 -12.18
N GLU A 310 -6.86 16.08 -11.86
CA GLU A 310 -7.93 17.00 -12.32
C GLU A 310 -8.02 17.16 -13.85
N ASP A 311 -7.01 16.69 -14.62
CA ASP A 311 -6.93 16.86 -16.08
C ASP A 311 -6.93 15.54 -16.89
N GLN A 312 -7.42 14.43 -16.32
CA GLN A 312 -7.52 13.14 -17.04
C GLN A 312 -8.94 12.75 -17.37
#